data_d28ed0ef910db6ae5f73be3448d30993
#
_entry.id   d28ed0ef910db6ae5f73be3448d30993
#
_cell.length_a   1.000
_cell.length_b   1.000
_cell.length_c   1.000
_cell.angle_alpha   90.00
_cell.angle_beta   90.00
_cell.angle_gamma   90.00
#
_symmetry.space_group_name_H-M   'P 1'
#
loop_
_entity.id
_entity.type
_entity.pdbx_description
1 polymer ?
#
loop_
_entity_poly.entity_id
_entity_poly.type
_entity_poly.pdbx_seq_one_letter_code
_entity_poly.pdbx_strand_id
1 'polypeptide(L)'
;MMALNSVFKALADPTRREILRLLSGGERTAGELASSFDMSKPSMSHHFAVLKEAELIRSRRDGQQIYYALDTTVLEDVLTRLWDHLGQGEARKET
;
A
#
# COMPACT_ATOMS: atom_id res chain seq x y z
N MET A 1 8.10 -10.70 -9.78
CA MET A 1 6.72 -10.92 -10.17
C MET A 1 5.81 -11.14 -9.00
N MET A 2 6.31 -11.75 -7.92
CA MET A 2 5.49 -11.88 -6.72
C MET A 2 5.13 -10.51 -6.14
N ALA A 3 6.08 -9.57 -6.19
CA ALA A 3 5.81 -8.22 -5.70
C ALA A 3 4.66 -7.56 -6.47
N LEU A 4 4.63 -7.76 -7.79
CA LEU A 4 3.59 -7.17 -8.63
C LEU A 4 2.22 -7.73 -8.26
N ASN A 5 2.11 -9.05 -8.10
CA ASN A 5 0.85 -9.69 -7.72
C ASN A 5 0.40 -9.24 -6.33
N SER A 6 1.34 -9.14 -5.39
CA SER A 6 1.02 -8.70 -4.04
C SER A 6 0.52 -7.27 -4.03
N VAL A 7 1.14 -6.41 -4.82
CA VAL A 7 0.72 -5.01 -4.93
C VAL A 7 -0.68 -4.92 -5.51
N PHE A 8 -0.95 -5.63 -6.61
CA PHE A 8 -2.29 -5.60 -7.21
C PHE A 8 -3.34 -6.13 -6.25
N LYS A 9 -3.03 -7.22 -5.54
CA LYS A 9 -3.95 -7.76 -4.55
C LYS A 9 -4.26 -6.73 -3.48
N ALA A 10 -3.23 -6.08 -2.97
CA ALA A 10 -3.40 -5.07 -1.92
C ALA A 10 -4.25 -3.90 -2.41
N LEU A 11 -4.03 -3.47 -3.64
CA LEU A 11 -4.73 -2.31 -4.20
C LEU A 11 -6.14 -2.63 -4.68
N ALA A 12 -6.51 -3.91 -4.73
CA ALA A 12 -7.82 -4.31 -5.24
C ALA A 12 -8.96 -4.02 -4.27
N ASP A 13 -8.66 -3.72 -3.03
CA ASP A 13 -9.67 -3.49 -2.00
C ASP A 13 -9.79 -2.00 -1.66
N PRO A 14 -11.02 -1.46 -1.63
CA PRO A 14 -11.18 -0.02 -1.36
C PRO A 14 -10.74 0.39 0.05
N THR A 15 -10.91 -0.48 1.05
CA THR A 15 -10.45 -0.16 2.39
C THR A 15 -8.94 0.00 2.43
N ARG A 16 -8.22 -0.89 1.76
CA ARG A 16 -6.77 -0.80 1.73
C ARG A 16 -6.29 0.44 0.97
N ARG A 17 -6.98 0.80 -0.11
CA ARG A 17 -6.65 2.05 -0.81
C ARG A 17 -6.86 3.26 0.10
N GLU A 18 -7.91 3.24 0.90
CA GLU A 18 -8.16 4.35 1.82
C GLU A 18 -7.11 4.42 2.92
N ILE A 19 -6.66 3.27 3.42
CA ILE A 19 -5.56 3.25 4.40
C ILE A 19 -4.32 3.93 3.80
N LEU A 20 -3.98 3.58 2.56
CA LEU A 20 -2.82 4.18 1.91
C LEU A 20 -3.01 5.69 1.75
N ARG A 21 -4.22 6.12 1.39
CA ARG A 21 -4.51 7.54 1.24
C ARG A 21 -4.30 8.28 2.57
N LEU A 22 -4.78 7.70 3.66
CA LEU A 22 -4.60 8.30 4.98
C LEU A 22 -3.13 8.39 5.35
N LEU A 23 -2.36 7.36 5.02
CA LEU A 23 -0.94 7.34 5.33
C LEU A 23 -0.13 8.27 4.44
N SER A 24 -0.68 8.70 3.31
CA SER A 24 0.02 9.66 2.47
C SER A 24 0.18 11.02 3.17
N GLY A 25 -0.60 11.25 4.20
CA GLY A 25 -0.48 12.46 5.01
C GLY A 25 0.53 12.36 6.14
N GLY A 26 1.13 11.18 6.31
CA GLY A 26 2.11 10.96 7.37
C GLY A 26 1.81 9.72 8.18
N GLU A 27 2.72 9.36 9.05
CA GLU A 27 2.63 8.19 9.91
C GLU A 27 1.41 8.28 10.83
N ARG A 28 0.76 7.15 11.06
CA ARG A 28 -0.41 7.06 11.95
C ARG A 28 -0.37 5.77 12.75
N THR A 29 -0.97 5.81 13.93
CA THR A 29 -1.08 4.59 14.73
C THR A 29 -2.16 3.68 14.17
N ALA A 30 -2.06 2.39 14.52
CA ALA A 30 -3.08 1.42 14.15
C ALA A 30 -4.46 1.87 14.66
N GLY A 31 -4.51 2.41 15.89
CA GLY A 31 -5.78 2.89 16.45
C GLY A 31 -6.35 4.05 15.68
N GLU A 32 -5.50 4.99 15.28
CA GLU A 32 -5.97 6.13 14.49
C GLU A 32 -6.54 5.68 13.15
N LEU A 33 -5.86 4.74 12.50
CA LEU A 33 -6.35 4.22 11.23
C LEU A 33 -7.67 3.48 11.43
N ALA A 34 -7.74 2.62 12.46
CA ALA A 34 -8.94 1.84 12.71
C ALA A 34 -10.16 2.73 13.01
N SER A 35 -9.93 3.88 13.62
CA SER A 35 -11.04 4.78 13.97
C SER A 35 -11.72 5.39 12.75
N SER A 36 -11.07 5.32 11.59
CA SER A 36 -11.64 5.85 10.35
C SER A 36 -12.54 4.84 9.65
N PHE A 37 -12.67 3.63 10.19
CA PHE A 37 -13.43 2.57 9.54
C PHE A 37 -14.37 1.92 10.53
N ASP A 38 -15.52 1.49 10.03
CA ASP A 38 -16.50 0.76 10.83
C ASP A 38 -16.30 -0.72 10.55
N MET A 39 -15.24 -1.28 11.13
CA MET A 39 -14.98 -2.70 10.95
C MET A 39 -14.22 -3.24 12.15
N SER A 40 -14.23 -4.56 12.30
CA SER A 40 -13.66 -5.24 13.45
C SER A 40 -12.13 -5.14 13.44
N LYS A 41 -11.54 -5.31 14.62
CA LYS A 41 -10.08 -5.35 14.73
C LYS A 41 -9.45 -6.45 13.89
N PRO A 42 -9.99 -7.68 13.88
CA PRO A 42 -9.41 -8.71 13.00
C PRO A 42 -9.44 -8.33 11.53
N SER A 43 -10.52 -7.67 11.07
CA SER A 43 -10.60 -7.23 9.69
C SER A 43 -9.54 -6.17 9.39
N MET A 44 -9.39 -5.20 10.28
CA MET A 44 -8.36 -4.17 10.11
C MET A 44 -6.97 -4.80 10.11
N SER A 45 -6.72 -5.73 11.04
CA SER A 45 -5.42 -6.40 11.10
C SER A 45 -5.13 -7.16 9.82
N HIS A 46 -6.15 -7.77 9.22
CA HIS A 46 -5.98 -8.46 7.95
C HIS A 46 -5.54 -7.49 6.85
N HIS A 47 -6.19 -6.32 6.78
CA HIS A 47 -5.81 -5.33 5.77
C HIS A 47 -4.39 -4.82 5.97
N PHE A 48 -4.00 -4.57 7.24
CA PHE A 48 -2.63 -4.15 7.51
C PHE A 48 -1.64 -5.23 7.09
N ALA A 49 -1.96 -6.49 7.37
CA ALA A 49 -1.07 -7.60 7.00
C ALA A 49 -0.89 -7.70 5.49
N VAL A 50 -1.98 -7.55 4.73
CA VAL A 50 -1.91 -7.61 3.27
C VAL A 50 -1.05 -6.47 2.74
N LEU A 51 -1.23 -5.26 3.28
CA LEU A 51 -0.44 -4.11 2.86
C LEU A 51 1.04 -4.25 3.21
N LYS A 52 1.33 -4.80 4.40
CA LYS A 52 2.71 -5.03 4.82
C LYS A 52 3.37 -6.08 3.96
N GLU A 53 2.65 -7.16 3.66
CA GLU A 53 3.20 -8.23 2.83
C GLU A 53 3.52 -7.72 1.43
N ALA A 54 2.73 -6.79 0.93
CA ALA A 54 2.99 -6.17 -0.37
C ALA A 54 4.07 -5.10 -0.30
N GLU A 55 4.57 -4.81 0.91
CA GLU A 55 5.59 -3.80 1.16
C GLU A 55 5.15 -2.41 0.74
N LEU A 56 3.85 -2.14 0.90
CA LEU A 56 3.29 -0.81 0.64
C LEU A 56 3.26 0.04 1.90
N ILE A 57 3.35 -0.61 3.06
CA ILE A 57 3.47 0.08 4.34
C ILE A 57 4.55 -0.62 5.15
N ARG A 58 5.11 0.11 6.09
CA ARG A 58 5.99 -0.44 7.09
C ARG A 58 5.47 -0.07 8.46
N SER A 59 5.87 -0.82 9.47
CA SER A 59 5.40 -0.58 10.82
C SER A 59 6.56 -0.50 11.78
N ARG A 60 6.34 0.22 12.87
CA ARG A 60 7.25 0.23 13.99
C ARG A 60 6.44 0.22 15.27
N ARG A 61 7.03 -0.32 16.32
CA ARG A 61 6.36 -0.36 17.62
C ARG A 61 7.02 0.66 18.54
N ASP A 62 6.18 1.40 19.25
CA ASP A 62 6.65 2.34 20.26
C ASP A 62 5.75 2.12 21.48
N GLY A 63 6.28 1.42 22.49
CA GLY A 63 5.48 1.00 23.64
C GLY A 63 4.41 0.02 23.22
N GLN A 64 3.16 0.36 23.49
CA GLN A 64 2.03 -0.49 23.11
C GLN A 64 1.39 -0.04 21.80
N GLN A 65 1.96 0.99 21.20
CA GLN A 65 1.43 1.53 19.95
C GLN A 65 2.17 0.95 18.77
N ILE A 66 1.43 0.65 17.71
CA ILE A 66 2.01 0.29 16.42
C ILE A 66 1.76 1.46 15.48
N TYR A 67 2.83 1.95 14.90
CA TYR A 67 2.75 3.05 13.93
C TYR A 67 2.97 2.50 12.54
N TYR A 68 2.15 2.94 11.61
CA TYR A 68 2.28 2.58 10.21
C TYR A 68 2.68 3.79 9.40
N ALA A 69 3.50 3.55 8.39
CA ALA A 69 3.93 4.59 7.47
C ALA A 69 3.90 4.02 6.05
N LEU A 70 3.65 4.90 5.11
CA LEU A 70 3.69 4.53 3.70
C LEU A 70 5.11 4.15 3.32
N ASP A 71 5.25 3.09 2.55
CA ASP A 71 6.53 2.69 1.97
C ASP A 71 6.36 2.65 0.47
N THR A 72 6.94 3.61 -0.23
CA THR A 72 6.73 3.76 -1.66
C THR A 72 7.77 3.03 -2.51
N THR A 73 8.73 2.38 -1.89
CA THR A 73 9.85 1.77 -2.61
C THR A 73 9.38 0.74 -3.64
N VAL A 74 8.60 -0.25 -3.19
CA VAL A 74 8.10 -1.29 -4.10
C VAL A 74 7.10 -0.72 -5.08
N LEU A 75 6.23 0.18 -4.61
CA LEU A 75 5.24 0.79 -5.49
C LEU A 75 5.91 1.58 -6.61
N GLU A 76 6.94 2.34 -6.29
CA GLU A 76 7.67 3.08 -7.30
C GLU A 76 8.32 2.15 -8.32
N ASP A 77 8.87 1.04 -7.85
CA ASP A 77 9.46 0.05 -8.74
C ASP A 77 8.41 -0.55 -9.67
N VAL A 78 7.24 -0.90 -9.13
CA VAL A 78 6.15 -1.44 -9.92
C VAL A 78 5.67 -0.42 -10.95
N LEU A 79 5.50 0.82 -10.54
CA LEU A 79 5.06 1.87 -11.46
C LEU A 79 6.07 2.10 -12.57
N THR A 80 7.35 2.06 -12.24
CA THR A 80 8.40 2.22 -13.25
C THR A 80 8.34 1.08 -14.26
N ARG A 81 8.17 -0.14 -13.80
CA ARG A 81 8.07 -1.29 -14.70
C ARG A 81 6.86 -1.19 -15.61
N LEU A 82 5.72 -0.79 -15.03
CA LEU A 82 4.51 -0.63 -15.84
C LEU A 82 4.69 0.48 -16.85
N TRP A 83 5.28 1.59 -16.42
CA TRP A 83 5.49 2.72 -17.30
C TRP A 83 6.43 2.37 -18.45
N ASP A 84 7.51 1.68 -18.16
CA ASP A 84 8.44 1.25 -19.18
C ASP A 84 7.76 0.34 -20.20
N HIS A 85 6.94 -0.58 -19.70
CA HIS A 85 6.22 -1.51 -20.58
C HIS A 85 5.25 -0.76 -21.50
N LEU A 86 4.49 0.16 -20.94
CA LEU A 86 3.54 0.94 -21.71
C LEU A 86 4.25 1.96 -22.60
N GLY A 87 5.34 2.53 -22.10
CA GLY A 87 6.08 3.53 -22.83
C GLY A 87 6.72 2.99 -24.09
N GLN A 88 7.14 1.73 -24.08
CA GLN A 88 7.70 1.12 -25.28
C GLN A 88 6.69 1.10 -26.42
N GLY A 89 5.43 0.82 -26.08
CA GLY A 89 4.39 0.84 -27.09
C GLY A 89 4.16 2.24 -27.63
N GLU A 90 4.18 3.23 -26.75
CA GLU A 90 3.98 4.60 -27.15
C GLU A 90 5.12 5.15 -27.97
N ALA A 91 6.34 4.80 -27.57
CA ALA A 91 7.51 5.25 -28.33
C ALA A 91 7.44 4.75 -29.76
N ARG A 92 6.98 3.54 -29.97
CA ARG A 92 6.84 2.99 -31.30
C ARG A 92 5.77 3.73 -32.11
N LYS A 93 4.72 4.18 -31.45
CA LYS A 93 3.65 4.91 -32.12
C LYS A 93 4.13 6.26 -32.62
N GLU A 94 4.99 6.88 -31.85
CA GLU A 94 5.44 8.23 -32.19
C GLU A 94 6.47 8.22 -33.30
N THR A 95 7.09 7.11 -33.52
CA THR A 95 8.05 7.01 -34.60
C THR A 95 7.37 6.54 -35.87
#